data_32729f6a252b258cf648be8b090c1a7e
#
_entry.id   32729f6a252b258cf648be8b090c1a7e
#
_cell.length_a   1.000
_cell.length_b   1.000
_cell.length_c   1.000
_cell.angle_alpha   90.00
_cell.angle_beta   90.00
_cell.angle_gamma   90.00
#
_symmetry.space_group_name_H-M   'P 1'
#
loop_
_entity.id
_entity.type
_entity.pdbx_description
1 polymer ?
#
loop_
_entity_poly.entity_id
_entity_poly.type
_entity_poly.pdbx_seq_one_letter_code
_entity_poly.pdbx_strand_id
1 'polypeptide(L)'
;MHCTITRQLLQRPGYLSEFAAFWSKREEVQRIWFSIYTPQEGEHSEERLTAQDRVVLLHELTRLRTCFPKVQIPDRVLDGYWHPPRSPQECIFAQTTTCISADLTTPITPCQFGGRPVCAECGCIASAALASIAKYRLAGLIPISAIFSLSNKIGKRINQLGCS
;
A
#
# COMPACT_ATOMS: atom_id res chain seq x y z
N MET A 1 0.85 -14.84 3.15
CA MET A 1 0.16 -14.87 1.83
C MET A 1 -0.29 -13.46 1.48
N HIS A 2 -0.23 -13.06 0.20
CA HIS A 2 -0.63 -11.74 -0.26
C HIS A 2 -1.56 -11.87 -1.48
N CYS A 3 -2.61 -11.05 -1.52
CA CYS A 3 -3.54 -10.95 -2.64
C CYS A 3 -3.70 -9.49 -3.05
N THR A 4 -3.52 -9.20 -4.34
CA THR A 4 -3.89 -7.91 -4.92
C THR A 4 -5.31 -8.00 -5.47
N ILE A 5 -6.20 -7.18 -4.93
CA ILE A 5 -7.61 -7.20 -5.27
C ILE A 5 -7.85 -6.33 -6.50
N THR A 6 -8.40 -6.92 -7.54
CA THR A 6 -8.88 -6.25 -8.74
C THR A 6 -10.41 -6.18 -8.73
N ARG A 7 -10.99 -5.36 -9.61
CA ARG A 7 -12.43 -5.29 -9.78
C ARG A 7 -13.05 -6.64 -10.15
N GLN A 8 -12.39 -7.41 -11.02
CA GLN A 8 -12.85 -8.73 -11.43
C GLN A 8 -12.96 -9.69 -10.25
N LEU A 9 -11.98 -9.67 -9.32
CA LEU A 9 -12.04 -10.49 -8.12
C LEU A 9 -13.15 -10.05 -7.16
N LEU A 10 -13.38 -8.74 -7.04
CA LEU A 10 -14.43 -8.19 -6.19
C LEU A 10 -15.83 -8.52 -6.72
N GLN A 11 -16.00 -8.55 -8.05
CA GLN A 11 -17.27 -8.91 -8.69
C GLN A 11 -17.63 -10.39 -8.55
N ARG A 12 -16.68 -11.25 -8.17
CA ARG A 12 -16.95 -12.65 -7.85
C ARG A 12 -17.47 -12.75 -6.42
N PRO A 13 -18.77 -13.06 -6.20
CA PRO A 13 -19.34 -13.11 -4.87
C PRO A 13 -18.60 -14.12 -3.95
N GLY A 14 -18.24 -13.68 -2.76
CA GLY A 14 -17.60 -14.52 -1.76
C GLY A 14 -16.11 -14.81 -1.96
N TYR A 15 -15.50 -14.41 -3.08
CA TYR A 15 -14.11 -14.74 -3.40
C TYR A 15 -13.12 -14.39 -2.28
N LEU A 16 -13.20 -13.21 -1.71
CA LEU A 16 -12.26 -12.78 -0.66
C LEU A 16 -12.41 -13.62 0.61
N SER A 17 -13.64 -14.00 0.95
CA SER A 17 -13.90 -14.92 2.08
C SER A 17 -13.40 -16.33 1.79
N GLU A 18 -13.60 -16.84 0.59
CA GLU A 18 -13.08 -18.14 0.14
C GLU A 18 -11.55 -18.16 0.19
N PHE A 19 -10.91 -17.10 -0.32
CA PHE A 19 -9.46 -16.92 -0.28
C PHE A 19 -8.94 -16.89 1.16
N ALA A 20 -9.54 -16.08 2.02
CA ALA A 20 -9.15 -15.98 3.42
C ALA A 20 -9.36 -17.31 4.17
N ALA A 21 -10.49 -18.01 3.94
CA ALA A 21 -10.78 -19.30 4.54
C ALA A 21 -9.80 -20.38 4.10
N PHE A 22 -9.51 -20.46 2.79
CA PHE A 22 -8.57 -21.42 2.24
C PHE A 22 -7.16 -21.27 2.85
N TRP A 23 -6.63 -20.05 2.83
CA TRP A 23 -5.28 -19.79 3.33
C TRP A 23 -5.18 -19.80 4.86
N SER A 24 -6.27 -19.49 5.57
CA SER A 24 -6.29 -19.57 7.03
C SER A 24 -6.14 -21.00 7.56
N LYS A 25 -6.55 -22.00 6.79
CA LYS A 25 -6.42 -23.43 7.15
C LYS A 25 -5.00 -23.96 6.97
N ARG A 26 -4.10 -23.25 6.28
CA ARG A 26 -2.72 -23.67 6.05
C ARG A 26 -1.85 -23.27 7.24
N GLU A 27 -1.18 -24.24 7.86
CA GLU A 27 -0.32 -23.99 9.04
C GLU A 27 0.88 -23.11 8.68
N GLU A 28 1.41 -23.28 7.46
CA GLU A 28 2.55 -22.52 6.94
C GLU A 28 2.22 -21.03 6.70
N VAL A 29 0.94 -20.69 6.58
CA VAL A 29 0.48 -19.33 6.39
C VAL A 29 0.20 -18.68 7.74
N GLN A 30 1.05 -17.81 8.17
CA GLN A 30 0.88 -17.08 9.42
C GLN A 30 0.04 -15.81 9.25
N ARG A 31 0.13 -15.17 8.08
CA ARG A 31 -0.52 -13.88 7.81
C ARG A 31 -1.06 -13.82 6.40
N ILE A 32 -2.20 -13.16 6.25
CA ILE A 32 -2.83 -12.85 4.98
C ILE A 32 -2.91 -11.34 4.84
N TRP A 33 -2.39 -10.82 3.74
CA TRP A 33 -2.36 -9.40 3.41
C TRP A 33 -3.13 -9.15 2.12
N PHE A 34 -3.80 -8.02 2.07
CA PHE A 34 -4.51 -7.57 0.89
C PHE A 34 -3.96 -6.23 0.43
N SER A 35 -3.63 -6.11 -0.85
CA SER A 35 -3.43 -4.84 -1.55
C SER A 35 -4.61 -4.62 -2.48
N ILE A 36 -4.79 -3.39 -2.92
CA ILE A 36 -5.78 -3.02 -3.92
C ILE A 36 -5.03 -2.70 -5.21
N TYR A 37 -5.62 -3.02 -6.35
CA TYR A 37 -5.05 -2.64 -7.64
C TYR A 37 -4.83 -1.12 -7.71
N THR A 38 -3.65 -0.72 -8.18
CA THR A 38 -3.28 0.70 -8.37
C THR A 38 -3.16 0.97 -9.86
N PRO A 39 -4.07 1.73 -10.48
CA PRO A 39 -4.05 1.99 -11.91
C PRO A 39 -2.95 2.98 -12.32
N GLN A 40 -2.60 2.97 -13.60
CA GLN A 40 -1.76 3.98 -14.24
C GLN A 40 -2.61 5.11 -14.84
N GLU A 41 -2.05 6.31 -15.00
CA GLU A 41 -2.72 7.39 -15.71
C GLU A 41 -3.00 7.00 -17.17
N GLY A 42 -4.23 7.24 -17.61
CA GLY A 42 -4.67 6.88 -18.97
C GLY A 42 -4.98 5.40 -19.18
N GLU A 43 -4.89 4.59 -18.15
CA GLU A 43 -5.21 3.17 -18.21
C GLU A 43 -6.73 2.94 -18.21
N HIS A 44 -7.19 2.09 -19.13
CA HIS A 44 -8.57 1.63 -19.27
C HIS A 44 -8.68 0.13 -18.96
N SER A 45 -8.14 -0.28 -17.82
CA SER A 45 -8.18 -1.69 -17.40
C SER A 45 -9.50 -2.04 -16.71
N GLU A 46 -10.05 -3.20 -17.03
CA GLU A 46 -11.20 -3.79 -16.34
C GLU A 46 -10.87 -4.19 -14.89
N GLU A 47 -9.59 -4.24 -14.54
CA GLU A 47 -9.13 -4.53 -13.18
C GLU A 47 -9.27 -3.33 -12.24
N ARG A 48 -9.40 -2.13 -12.80
CA ARG A 48 -9.52 -0.88 -12.03
C ARG A 48 -10.84 -0.85 -11.26
N LEU A 49 -10.75 -0.63 -9.97
CA LEU A 49 -11.92 -0.46 -9.10
C LEU A 49 -12.55 0.92 -9.32
N THR A 50 -13.87 0.96 -9.37
CA THR A 50 -14.61 2.22 -9.27
C THR A 50 -14.55 2.76 -7.84
N ALA A 51 -14.93 4.03 -7.63
CA ALA A 51 -15.04 4.59 -6.29
C ALA A 51 -16.01 3.79 -5.40
N GLN A 52 -17.13 3.31 -5.99
CA GLN A 52 -18.11 2.49 -5.27
C GLN A 52 -17.53 1.10 -4.92
N ASP A 53 -16.83 0.46 -5.87
CA ASP A 53 -16.16 -0.82 -5.61
C ASP A 53 -15.17 -0.69 -4.44
N ARG A 54 -14.45 0.43 -4.37
CA ARG A 54 -13.49 0.71 -3.31
C ARG A 54 -14.16 0.81 -1.93
N VAL A 55 -15.29 1.50 -1.85
CA VAL A 55 -16.09 1.59 -0.61
C VAL A 55 -16.55 0.20 -0.17
N VAL A 56 -17.16 -0.57 -1.06
CA VAL A 56 -17.62 -1.94 -0.78
C VAL A 56 -16.47 -2.81 -0.31
N LEU A 57 -15.33 -2.75 -1.00
CA LEU A 57 -14.13 -3.52 -0.65
C LEU A 57 -13.63 -3.20 0.75
N LEU A 58 -13.52 -1.91 1.12
CA LEU A 58 -12.99 -1.53 2.43
C LEU A 58 -13.89 -1.98 3.58
N HIS A 59 -15.20 -1.99 3.38
CA HIS A 59 -16.14 -2.60 4.33
C HIS A 59 -15.96 -4.12 4.40
N GLU A 60 -15.77 -4.79 3.26
CA GLU A 60 -15.52 -6.23 3.23
C GLU A 60 -14.21 -6.60 3.93
N LEU A 61 -13.12 -5.86 3.70
CA LEU A 61 -11.84 -6.06 4.39
C LEU A 61 -11.98 -5.89 5.91
N THR A 62 -12.80 -4.92 6.34
CA THR A 62 -13.12 -4.73 7.77
C THR A 62 -13.82 -5.97 8.34
N ARG A 63 -14.76 -6.55 7.60
CA ARG A 63 -15.46 -7.78 7.99
C ARG A 63 -14.52 -8.99 8.01
N LEU A 64 -13.69 -9.15 6.98
CA LEU A 64 -12.78 -10.29 6.85
C LEU A 64 -11.80 -10.40 8.03
N ARG A 65 -11.23 -9.30 8.50
CA ARG A 65 -10.29 -9.32 9.63
C ARG A 65 -10.94 -9.75 10.95
N THR A 66 -12.26 -9.54 11.12
CA THR A 66 -12.98 -10.02 12.31
C THR A 66 -13.29 -11.52 12.22
N CYS A 67 -13.49 -12.04 10.99
CA CYS A 67 -13.80 -13.44 10.76
C CYS A 67 -12.56 -14.34 10.68
N PHE A 68 -11.42 -13.80 10.25
CA PHE A 68 -10.20 -14.56 9.99
C PHE A 68 -8.99 -13.95 10.72
N PRO A 69 -8.55 -14.53 11.86
CA PRO A 69 -7.45 -13.98 12.66
C PRO A 69 -6.12 -13.83 11.92
N LYS A 70 -5.90 -14.62 10.85
CA LYS A 70 -4.69 -14.50 10.01
C LYS A 70 -4.75 -13.31 9.04
N VAL A 71 -5.93 -12.71 8.82
CA VAL A 71 -6.08 -11.49 8.01
C VAL A 71 -5.63 -10.31 8.85
N GLN A 72 -4.49 -9.74 8.48
CA GLN A 72 -3.88 -8.65 9.24
C GLN A 72 -4.01 -7.32 8.50
N ILE A 73 -5.09 -6.62 8.79
CA ILE A 73 -5.33 -5.26 8.30
C ILE A 73 -5.72 -4.39 9.49
N PRO A 74 -4.75 -3.80 10.21
CA PRO A 74 -5.04 -2.86 11.30
C PRO A 74 -5.88 -1.67 10.82
N ASP A 75 -6.67 -1.07 11.73
CA ASP A 75 -7.53 0.10 11.40
C ASP A 75 -6.78 1.22 10.69
N ARG A 76 -5.52 1.44 11.09
CA ARG A 76 -4.69 2.47 10.51
C ARG A 76 -4.26 2.17 9.08
N VAL A 77 -4.12 0.89 8.70
CA VAL A 77 -3.87 0.49 7.31
C VAL A 77 -5.13 0.66 6.48
N LEU A 78 -6.30 0.32 7.04
CA LEU A 78 -7.59 0.62 6.41
C LEU A 78 -7.76 2.12 6.19
N ASP A 79 -7.41 2.95 7.18
CA ASP A 79 -7.42 4.42 7.03
C ASP A 79 -6.48 4.89 5.91
N GLY A 80 -5.32 4.26 5.74
CA GLY A 80 -4.41 4.52 4.63
C GLY A 80 -5.00 4.18 3.26
N TYR A 81 -5.90 3.21 3.18
CA TYR A 81 -6.65 2.92 1.95
C TYR A 81 -7.82 3.88 1.73
N TRP A 82 -8.45 4.39 2.77
CA TRP A 82 -9.45 5.45 2.67
C TRP A 82 -8.87 6.79 2.22
N HIS A 83 -7.63 7.08 2.66
CA HIS A 83 -6.94 8.34 2.45
C HIS A 83 -5.55 8.10 1.84
N PRO A 84 -5.47 7.58 0.60
CA PRO A 84 -4.20 7.37 -0.08
C PRO A 84 -3.52 8.72 -0.38
N PRO A 85 -2.19 8.72 -0.59
CA PRO A 85 -1.47 9.92 -1.00
C PRO A 85 -1.96 10.40 -2.37
N ARG A 86 -1.98 11.71 -2.60
CA ARG A 86 -2.41 12.27 -3.89
C ARG A 86 -1.30 12.32 -4.93
N SER A 87 -0.06 12.20 -4.48
CA SER A 87 1.13 12.26 -5.34
C SER A 87 2.27 11.46 -4.73
N PRO A 88 3.31 11.12 -5.52
CA PRO A 88 4.53 10.50 -4.98
C PRO A 88 5.23 11.35 -3.92
N GLN A 89 5.10 12.67 -3.99
CA GLN A 89 5.68 13.62 -3.03
C GLN A 89 4.99 13.57 -1.66
N GLU A 90 3.73 13.15 -1.61
CA GLU A 90 2.99 12.93 -0.36
C GLU A 90 3.20 11.50 0.17
N CYS A 91 3.65 10.58 -0.68
CA CYS A 91 3.80 9.17 -0.33
C CYS A 91 5.12 8.91 0.39
N ILE A 92 5.07 8.58 1.68
CA ILE A 92 6.27 8.27 2.47
C ILE A 92 7.01 7.08 1.88
N PHE A 93 6.29 6.05 1.42
CA PHE A 93 6.92 4.91 0.75
C PHE A 93 7.75 5.35 -0.45
N ALA A 94 7.19 6.17 -1.34
CA ALA A 94 7.91 6.65 -2.53
C ALA A 94 9.11 7.56 -2.17
N GLN A 95 9.07 8.25 -1.03
CA GLN A 95 10.14 9.13 -0.61
C GLN A 95 11.29 8.42 0.12
N THR A 96 11.01 7.30 0.78
CA THR A 96 11.96 6.63 1.69
C THR A 96 12.48 5.30 1.17
N THR A 97 11.91 4.81 0.05
CA THR A 97 12.32 3.53 -0.55
C THR A 97 12.90 3.73 -1.94
N THR A 98 13.90 2.94 -2.27
CA THR A 98 14.40 2.79 -3.63
C THR A 98 13.88 1.47 -4.18
N CYS A 99 13.12 1.53 -5.27
CA CYS A 99 12.64 0.35 -5.97
C CYS A 99 13.58 0.05 -7.14
N ILE A 100 13.94 -1.21 -7.29
CA ILE A 100 14.85 -1.68 -8.34
C ILE A 100 14.13 -2.77 -9.12
N SER A 101 14.31 -2.77 -10.44
CA SER A 101 13.76 -3.75 -11.36
C SER A 101 14.35 -5.15 -11.11
N ALA A 102 13.76 -6.17 -11.71
CA ALA A 102 14.21 -7.55 -11.63
C ALA A 102 15.63 -7.77 -12.22
N ASP A 103 16.14 -6.84 -13.01
CA ASP A 103 17.54 -6.82 -13.49
C ASP A 103 18.55 -6.40 -12.41
N LEU A 104 18.08 -6.02 -11.22
CA LEU A 104 18.85 -5.58 -10.05
C LEU A 104 19.65 -4.29 -10.26
N THR A 105 19.46 -3.58 -11.36
CA THR A 105 20.22 -2.39 -11.73
C THR A 105 19.38 -1.18 -12.05
N THR A 106 18.20 -1.38 -12.68
CA THR A 106 17.36 -0.29 -13.15
C THR A 106 16.45 0.24 -12.04
N PRO A 107 16.57 1.52 -11.62
CA PRO A 107 15.66 2.13 -10.68
C PRO A 107 14.24 2.23 -11.25
N ILE A 108 13.24 1.87 -10.43
CA ILE A 108 11.82 2.03 -10.75
C ILE A 108 11.33 3.28 -10.04
N THR A 109 10.82 4.26 -10.80
CA THR A 109 10.29 5.52 -10.27
C THR A 109 8.86 5.76 -10.76
N PRO A 110 8.03 6.47 -9.98
CA PRO A 110 8.30 7.14 -8.70
C PRO A 110 8.24 6.18 -7.49
N CYS A 111 7.76 4.98 -7.65
CA CYS A 111 7.65 3.93 -6.64
C CYS A 111 7.65 2.55 -7.31
N GLN A 112 7.40 1.47 -6.56
CA GLN A 112 7.40 0.09 -7.08
C GLN A 112 6.50 -0.17 -8.30
N PHE A 113 5.49 0.65 -8.56
CA PHE A 113 4.63 0.51 -9.73
C PHE A 113 5.24 1.09 -11.02
N GLY A 114 6.26 1.93 -10.90
CA GLY A 114 6.82 2.64 -12.05
C GLY A 114 5.82 3.57 -12.73
N GLY A 115 6.19 4.09 -13.89
CA GLY A 115 5.30 4.85 -14.75
C GLY A 115 4.63 6.07 -14.08
N ARG A 116 3.32 6.18 -14.24
CA ARG A 116 2.51 7.27 -13.71
C ARG A 116 1.31 6.73 -12.93
N PRO A 117 1.53 6.18 -11.72
CA PRO A 117 0.46 5.60 -10.92
C PRO A 117 -0.54 6.66 -10.47
N VAL A 118 -1.83 6.33 -10.53
CA VAL A 118 -2.90 7.18 -9.98
C VAL A 118 -2.86 7.09 -8.45
N CYS A 119 -2.03 7.94 -7.84
CA CYS A 119 -1.78 7.90 -6.39
C CYS A 119 -3.06 8.05 -5.55
N ALA A 120 -4.03 8.84 -6.00
CA ALA A 120 -5.32 9.00 -5.32
C ALA A 120 -6.15 7.69 -5.27
N GLU A 121 -5.81 6.72 -6.11
CA GLU A 121 -6.40 5.38 -6.11
C GLU A 121 -5.40 4.30 -5.63
N CYS A 122 -4.32 4.72 -4.98
CA CYS A 122 -3.28 3.80 -4.53
C CYS A 122 -3.84 2.73 -3.61
N GLY A 123 -3.52 1.49 -3.92
CA GLY A 123 -3.85 0.31 -3.14
C GLY A 123 -2.64 -0.41 -2.54
N CYS A 124 -1.47 0.24 -2.55
CA CYS A 124 -0.24 -0.31 -2.02
C CYS A 124 -0.30 -0.44 -0.50
N ILE A 125 -0.23 -1.68 0.00
CA ILE A 125 -0.23 -1.92 1.46
C ILE A 125 0.98 -1.29 2.15
N ALA A 126 2.14 -1.24 1.51
CA ALA A 126 3.32 -0.61 2.07
C ALA A 126 3.13 0.91 2.21
N SER A 127 2.52 1.56 1.21
CA SER A 127 2.15 2.97 1.29
C SER A 127 1.16 3.23 2.43
N ALA A 128 0.08 2.43 2.52
CA ALA A 128 -0.93 2.54 3.57
C ALA A 128 -0.32 2.32 4.98
N ALA A 129 0.55 1.32 5.12
CA ALA A 129 1.21 1.03 6.39
C ALA A 129 2.18 2.15 6.82
N LEU A 130 3.00 2.68 5.92
CA LEU A 130 3.92 3.78 6.23
C LEU A 130 3.18 5.10 6.51
N ALA A 131 2.12 5.41 5.78
CA ALA A 131 1.25 6.54 6.08
C ALA A 131 0.63 6.42 7.49
N SER A 132 0.28 5.22 7.90
CA SER A 132 -0.20 4.90 9.23
C SER A 132 0.86 5.17 10.31
N ILE A 133 2.09 4.69 10.10
CA ILE A 133 3.21 4.89 11.04
C ILE A 133 3.55 6.38 11.17
N ALA A 134 3.51 7.12 10.09
CA ALA A 134 3.82 8.55 10.06
C ALA A 134 2.91 9.41 10.94
N LYS A 135 1.69 8.95 11.19
CA LYS A 135 0.72 9.62 12.09
C LYS A 135 1.08 9.48 13.58
N TYR A 136 2.00 8.57 13.94
CA TYR A 136 2.46 8.44 15.33
C TYR A 136 3.32 9.63 15.73
N ARG A 137 3.25 9.96 17.03
CA ARG A 137 4.12 10.95 17.67
C ARG A 137 5.09 10.27 18.63
N LEU A 138 6.37 10.48 18.43
CA LEU A 138 7.40 10.04 19.36
C LEU A 138 7.29 10.87 20.64
N ALA A 139 7.17 10.19 21.79
CA ALA A 139 6.96 10.80 23.11
C ALA A 139 5.79 11.83 23.13
N GLY A 140 4.78 11.67 22.28
CA GLY A 140 3.64 12.59 22.17
C GLY A 140 3.92 13.93 21.48
N LEU A 141 5.17 14.22 21.14
CA LEU A 141 5.61 15.54 20.68
C LEU A 141 5.97 15.56 19.18
N ILE A 142 6.88 14.68 18.75
CA ILE A 142 7.47 14.72 17.41
C ILE A 142 6.73 13.75 16.49
N PRO A 143 6.05 14.22 15.43
CA PRO A 143 5.44 13.31 14.46
C PRO A 143 6.53 12.53 13.72
N ILE A 144 6.34 11.22 13.58
CA ILE A 144 7.30 10.35 12.87
C ILE A 144 7.49 10.80 11.42
N SER A 145 6.46 11.38 10.79
CA SER A 145 6.57 12.00 9.46
C SER A 145 7.66 13.08 9.37
N ALA A 146 7.88 13.85 10.43
CA ALA A 146 8.95 14.86 10.48
C ALA A 146 10.34 14.20 10.49
N ILE A 147 10.48 13.06 11.19
CA ILE A 147 11.71 12.28 11.22
C ILE A 147 12.02 11.72 9.83
N PHE A 148 11.04 11.14 9.15
CA PHE A 148 11.19 10.66 7.76
C PHE A 148 11.59 11.79 6.82
N SER A 149 10.93 12.94 6.90
CA SER A 149 11.23 14.10 6.05
C SER A 149 12.66 14.59 6.27
N LEU A 150 13.10 14.70 7.52
CA LEU A 150 14.46 15.12 7.87
C LEU A 150 15.50 14.11 7.37
N SER A 151 15.29 12.81 7.64
CA SER A 151 16.18 11.73 7.19
C SER A 151 16.34 11.73 5.67
N ASN A 152 15.23 11.89 4.93
CA ASN A 152 15.23 11.96 3.48
C ASN A 152 16.02 13.20 2.96
N LYS A 153 15.86 14.36 3.59
CA LYS A 153 16.62 15.57 3.23
C LYS A 153 18.14 15.38 3.46
N ILE A 154 18.51 14.77 4.58
CA ILE A 154 19.92 14.47 4.89
C ILE A 154 20.48 13.48 3.87
N GLY A 155 19.79 12.36 3.62
CA GLY A 155 20.21 11.35 2.65
C GLY A 155 20.42 11.91 1.25
N LYS A 156 19.50 12.76 0.77
CA LYS A 156 19.65 13.45 -0.53
C LYS A 156 20.88 14.34 -0.60
N ARG A 157 21.19 15.07 0.49
CA ARG A 157 22.41 15.92 0.55
C ARG A 157 23.68 15.08 0.53
N ILE A 158 23.73 13.98 1.29
CA ILE A 158 24.90 13.09 1.33
C ILE A 158 25.14 12.51 -0.06
N ASN A 159 24.11 12.02 -0.75
CA ASN A 159 24.24 11.49 -2.10
C ASN A 159 24.72 12.53 -3.11
N GLN A 160 24.33 13.80 -2.96
CA GLN A 160 24.82 14.89 -3.82
C GLN A 160 26.31 15.21 -3.58
N LEU A 161 26.80 15.04 -2.36
CA LEU A 161 28.20 15.28 -2.00
C LEU A 161 29.12 14.10 -2.33
N GLY A 162 28.58 12.88 -2.40
CA GLY A 162 29.35 11.67 -2.71
C GLY A 162 29.52 11.37 -4.21
N CYS A 163 28.91 12.16 -5.09
CA CYS A 163 29.02 12.05 -6.56
C CYS A 163 29.96 13.10 -7.17
N SER A 164 30.82 13.75 -6.38
CA SER A 164 31.84 14.71 -6.84
C SER A 164 33.24 14.13 -6.76
#